data_310c858dd78be3d08c934c2092361256
#
_entry.id   310c858dd78be3d08c934c2092361256
#
_cell.length_a   1.000
_cell.length_b   1.000
_cell.length_c   1.000
_cell.angle_alpha   90.00
_cell.angle_beta   90.00
_cell.angle_gamma   90.00
#
_symmetry.space_group_name_H-M   'P 1'
#
loop_
_entity.id
_entity.type
_entity.pdbx_description
1 polymer ?
#
loop_
_entity_poly.entity_id
_entity_poly.type
_entity_poly.pdbx_seq_one_letter_code
_entity_poly.pdbx_strand_id
1 'polypeptide(L)'
;MNEFQLIKKHLSTLAKKSNSSLNLNDDVFFNKSNKLVVSVDTYVEGNHFINFKKPDLVIKKIIRSSISDLLCKGVKPKYYFFSGSGNSKSFNKKNLIKISKSLKEEQKKYNIILGGGDTVYSNKLSFTVTSIGFSNKIIYRNRSKIGEDIYVSGNIGDSFLGLLILKNKIKLNKKLSTYFINLYYKPEIK
;
A
#
# COMPACT_ATOMS: atom_id res chain seq x y z
N MET A 1 5.66 20.92 9.50
CA MET A 1 6.62 20.35 8.51
C MET A 1 5.90 19.17 7.85
N ASN A 2 5.82 19.14 6.52
CA ASN A 2 5.25 18.01 5.80
C ASN A 2 6.30 16.90 5.63
N GLU A 3 5.87 15.73 5.15
CA GLU A 3 6.71 14.53 4.99
C GLU A 3 7.95 14.79 4.12
N PHE A 4 7.79 15.44 2.97
CA PHE A 4 8.92 15.76 2.07
C PHE A 4 9.97 16.67 2.73
N GLN A 5 9.53 17.65 3.50
CA GLN A 5 10.44 18.52 4.25
C GLN A 5 11.18 17.75 5.35
N LEU A 6 10.51 16.82 6.04
CA LEU A 6 11.11 15.96 7.05
C LEU A 6 12.19 15.07 6.42
N ILE A 7 11.86 14.38 5.34
CA ILE A 7 12.79 13.50 4.62
C ILE A 7 13.99 14.30 4.16
N LYS A 8 13.77 15.42 3.47
CA LYS A 8 14.85 16.26 2.93
C LYS A 8 15.77 16.79 4.02
N LYS A 9 15.23 17.26 5.15
CA LYS A 9 15.99 17.91 6.21
C LYS A 9 16.73 16.92 7.11
N HIS A 10 16.12 15.77 7.42
CA HIS A 10 16.62 14.90 8.48
C HIS A 10 17.10 13.53 8.00
N LEU A 11 16.59 13.01 6.88
CA LEU A 11 16.86 11.63 6.44
C LEU A 11 17.72 11.56 5.17
N SER A 12 17.63 12.53 4.26
CA SER A 12 18.32 12.46 2.94
C SER A 12 19.83 12.32 3.05
N THR A 13 20.44 12.89 4.07
CA THR A 13 21.90 12.79 4.31
C THR A 13 22.34 11.36 4.64
N LEU A 14 21.49 10.58 5.31
CA LEU A 14 21.75 9.18 5.66
C LEU A 14 21.72 8.28 4.42
N ALA A 15 20.90 8.62 3.44
CA ALA A 15 20.70 7.86 2.22
C ALA A 15 21.80 8.11 1.14
N LYS A 16 22.58 9.16 1.26
CA LYS A 16 23.62 9.54 0.25
C LYS A 16 24.71 8.49 0.05
N LYS A 17 24.91 7.59 1.00
CA LYS A 17 25.91 6.52 0.90
C LYS A 17 25.53 5.39 -0.06
N SER A 18 24.28 5.34 -0.53
CA SER A 18 23.78 4.30 -1.41
C SER A 18 22.94 4.84 -2.55
N ASN A 19 23.38 4.59 -3.79
CA ASN A 19 22.58 4.92 -4.98
C ASN A 19 21.26 4.15 -5.03
N SER A 20 21.17 3.01 -4.32
CA SER A 20 19.97 2.17 -4.26
C SER A 20 18.81 2.80 -3.53
N SER A 21 19.05 3.77 -2.64
CA SER A 21 18.02 4.53 -1.95
C SER A 21 17.33 5.60 -2.81
N LEU A 22 17.81 5.84 -4.03
CA LEU A 22 17.29 6.84 -4.97
C LEU A 22 17.16 8.25 -4.35
N ASN A 23 18.05 8.57 -3.40
CA ASN A 23 18.03 9.80 -2.59
C ASN A 23 16.73 10.01 -1.80
N LEU A 24 15.97 8.96 -1.51
CA LEU A 24 14.63 8.98 -0.91
C LEU A 24 13.61 9.84 -1.70
N ASN A 25 13.79 9.97 -3.01
CA ASN A 25 12.91 10.71 -3.92
C ASN A 25 12.01 9.80 -4.75
N ASP A 26 11.97 8.52 -4.44
CA ASP A 26 11.14 7.52 -5.10
C ASP A 26 10.46 6.64 -4.04
N ASP A 27 9.42 5.90 -4.45
CA ASP A 27 8.60 5.08 -3.56
C ASP A 27 9.24 3.71 -3.27
N VAL A 28 10.40 3.44 -3.90
CA VAL A 28 11.09 2.15 -3.77
C VAL A 28 12.60 2.32 -3.52
N PHE A 29 13.16 1.35 -2.82
CA PHE A 29 14.59 1.05 -2.84
C PHE A 29 14.90 0.17 -4.04
N PHE A 30 15.93 0.48 -4.82
CA PHE A 30 16.35 -0.31 -5.98
C PHE A 30 17.83 -0.64 -5.97
N ASN A 31 18.18 -1.87 -5.63
CA ASN A 31 19.55 -2.38 -5.76
C ASN A 31 19.72 -3.07 -7.12
N LYS A 32 20.32 -2.35 -8.07
CA LYS A 32 20.49 -2.84 -9.45
C LYS A 32 21.37 -4.09 -9.53
N SER A 33 22.44 -4.19 -8.73
CA SER A 33 23.35 -5.34 -8.74
C SER A 33 22.65 -6.63 -8.34
N ASN A 34 21.80 -6.57 -7.32
CA ASN A 34 21.03 -7.70 -6.83
C ASN A 34 19.64 -7.79 -7.49
N LYS A 35 19.32 -6.91 -8.43
CA LYS A 35 18.00 -6.80 -9.08
C LYS A 35 16.85 -6.59 -8.07
N LEU A 36 17.14 -6.18 -6.86
CA LEU A 36 16.21 -6.12 -5.74
C LEU A 36 15.45 -4.80 -5.72
N VAL A 37 14.12 -4.86 -5.63
CA VAL A 37 13.23 -3.71 -5.48
C VAL A 37 12.39 -3.91 -4.23
N VAL A 38 12.36 -2.91 -3.35
CA VAL A 38 11.64 -2.97 -2.06
C VAL A 38 10.85 -1.69 -1.85
N SER A 39 9.60 -1.82 -1.40
CA SER A 39 8.77 -0.74 -0.88
C SER A 39 8.31 -1.07 0.54
N VAL A 40 8.10 -0.05 1.36
CA VAL A 40 7.62 -0.18 2.75
C VAL A 40 6.54 0.86 3.01
N ASP A 41 5.34 0.40 3.37
CA ASP A 41 4.20 1.24 3.70
C ASP A 41 3.62 0.91 5.06
N THR A 42 3.21 1.94 5.79
CA THR A 42 2.49 1.79 7.06
C THR A 42 1.08 2.38 6.98
N TYR A 43 0.11 1.60 7.43
CA TYR A 43 -1.32 1.91 7.41
C TYR A 43 -1.86 1.99 8.83
N VAL A 44 -2.44 3.13 9.19
CA VAL A 44 -2.95 3.42 10.55
C VAL A 44 -4.45 3.62 10.50
N GLU A 45 -5.18 3.01 11.45
CA GLU A 45 -6.62 3.21 11.62
C GLU A 45 -6.96 4.68 11.85
N GLY A 46 -8.04 5.14 11.23
CA GLY A 46 -8.47 6.54 11.27
C GLY A 46 -7.81 7.42 10.20
N ASN A 47 -6.61 7.07 9.73
CA ASN A 47 -5.88 7.82 8.69
C ASN A 47 -6.00 7.13 7.32
N HIS A 48 -5.47 5.92 7.21
CA HIS A 48 -5.36 5.19 5.93
C HIS A 48 -6.57 4.28 5.68
N PHE A 49 -7.23 3.84 6.74
CA PHE A 49 -8.53 3.17 6.70
C PHE A 49 -9.40 3.67 7.86
N ILE A 50 -10.72 3.75 7.66
CA ILE A 50 -11.63 4.41 8.59
C ILE A 50 -11.72 3.68 9.93
N ASN A 51 -11.92 2.36 9.89
CA ASN A 51 -12.04 1.49 11.05
C ASN A 51 -11.82 0.03 10.65
N PHE A 52 -11.74 -0.86 11.65
CA PHE A 52 -11.48 -2.28 11.45
C PHE A 52 -12.73 -3.17 11.56
N LYS A 53 -13.94 -2.64 11.33
CA LYS A 53 -15.20 -3.41 11.35
C LYS A 53 -15.27 -4.50 10.26
N LYS A 54 -14.56 -4.30 9.15
CA LYS A 54 -14.44 -5.23 8.02
C LYS A 54 -12.98 -5.60 7.79
N PRO A 55 -12.36 -6.44 8.66
CA PRO A 55 -10.94 -6.76 8.60
C PRO A 55 -10.51 -7.30 7.24
N ASP A 56 -11.31 -8.18 6.65
CA ASP A 56 -11.10 -8.77 5.34
C ASP A 56 -10.94 -7.71 4.24
N LEU A 57 -11.77 -6.68 4.22
CA LEU A 57 -11.68 -5.61 3.22
C LEU A 57 -10.51 -4.65 3.48
N VAL A 58 -10.24 -4.35 4.76
CA VAL A 58 -9.10 -3.51 5.14
C VAL A 58 -7.79 -4.16 4.71
N ILE A 59 -7.62 -5.47 4.94
CA ILE A 59 -6.43 -6.21 4.53
C ILE A 59 -6.26 -6.19 3.01
N LYS A 60 -7.34 -6.38 2.24
CA LYS A 60 -7.28 -6.29 0.78
C LYS A 60 -6.81 -4.90 0.31
N LYS A 61 -7.35 -3.84 0.92
CA LYS A 61 -6.91 -2.47 0.63
C LYS A 61 -5.41 -2.30 0.90
N ILE A 62 -4.95 -2.70 2.07
CA ILE A 62 -3.56 -2.56 2.51
C ILE A 62 -2.60 -3.28 1.54
N ILE A 63 -2.85 -4.56 1.26
CA ILE A 63 -1.99 -5.34 0.36
C ILE A 63 -1.96 -4.71 -1.04
N ARG A 64 -3.11 -4.35 -1.61
CA ARG A 64 -3.17 -3.75 -2.95
C ARG A 64 -2.48 -2.40 -3.03
N SER A 65 -2.66 -1.54 -2.02
CA SER A 65 -1.96 -0.27 -1.98
C SER A 65 -0.45 -0.45 -1.89
N SER A 66 0.03 -1.36 -1.03
CA SER A 66 1.47 -1.59 -0.87
C SER A 66 2.14 -2.18 -2.12
N ILE A 67 1.52 -3.17 -2.78
CA ILE A 67 2.12 -3.74 -3.99
C ILE A 67 2.04 -2.80 -5.20
N SER A 68 1.19 -1.77 -5.16
CA SER A 68 1.07 -0.81 -6.26
C SER A 68 2.37 -0.04 -6.50
N ASP A 69 3.17 0.20 -5.46
CA ASP A 69 4.46 0.89 -5.56
C ASP A 69 5.46 0.13 -6.43
N LEU A 70 5.49 -1.19 -6.35
CA LEU A 70 6.31 -2.00 -7.22
C LEU A 70 5.75 -2.03 -8.65
N LEU A 71 4.43 -2.17 -8.77
CA LEU A 71 3.78 -2.30 -10.08
C LEU A 71 3.91 -1.01 -10.91
N CYS A 72 3.81 0.17 -10.29
CA CYS A 72 4.05 1.44 -11.00
C CYS A 72 5.52 1.62 -11.44
N LYS A 73 6.45 0.85 -10.88
CA LYS A 73 7.85 0.76 -11.34
C LYS A 73 8.07 -0.30 -12.44
N GLY A 74 7.01 -0.97 -12.89
CA GLY A 74 7.10 -2.08 -13.84
C GLY A 74 7.66 -3.36 -13.22
N VAL A 75 7.57 -3.50 -11.91
CA VAL A 75 8.12 -4.63 -11.14
C VAL A 75 7.00 -5.48 -10.56
N LYS A 76 6.99 -6.77 -10.90
CA LYS A 76 6.05 -7.71 -10.30
C LYS A 76 6.46 -8.01 -8.86
N PRO A 77 5.58 -7.80 -7.86
CA PRO A 77 5.85 -8.20 -6.48
C PRO A 77 5.97 -9.72 -6.41
N LYS A 78 6.89 -10.21 -5.58
CA LYS A 78 7.14 -11.64 -5.38
C LYS A 78 6.91 -12.06 -3.93
N TYR A 79 7.47 -11.29 -3.01
CA TYR A 79 7.33 -11.53 -1.58
C TYR A 79 6.76 -10.30 -0.88
N TYR A 80 6.12 -10.52 0.26
CA TYR A 80 5.76 -9.46 1.17
C TYR A 80 5.96 -9.88 2.62
N PHE A 81 6.28 -8.94 3.48
CA PHE A 81 6.28 -9.08 4.93
C PHE A 81 5.11 -8.27 5.48
N PHE A 82 4.44 -8.81 6.50
CA PHE A 82 3.22 -8.21 7.04
C PHE A 82 3.34 -8.11 8.55
N SER A 83 3.51 -6.89 9.07
CA SER A 83 3.57 -6.63 10.49
C SER A 83 2.32 -5.92 10.97
N GLY A 84 1.86 -6.26 12.17
CA GLY A 84 0.66 -5.69 12.77
C GLY A 84 0.90 -5.20 14.19
N SER A 85 0.39 -4.03 14.50
CA SER A 85 0.37 -3.46 15.84
C SER A 85 -1.07 -3.21 16.25
N GLY A 86 -1.51 -3.73 17.40
CA GLY A 86 -2.89 -3.63 17.85
C GLY A 86 -3.14 -4.33 19.19
N ASN A 87 -4.38 -4.35 19.63
CA ASN A 87 -4.79 -4.95 20.89
C ASN A 87 -5.67 -6.20 20.68
N SER A 88 -6.08 -6.83 21.77
CA SER A 88 -6.93 -8.05 21.76
C SER A 88 -8.29 -7.86 21.07
N LYS A 89 -8.84 -6.62 21.02
CA LYS A 89 -10.08 -6.32 20.29
C LYS A 89 -9.85 -6.40 18.78
N SER A 90 -8.69 -5.93 18.30
CA SER A 90 -8.30 -5.95 16.88
C SER A 90 -7.85 -7.35 16.46
N PHE A 91 -7.07 -8.04 17.27
CA PHE A 91 -6.48 -9.36 16.98
C PHE A 91 -7.20 -10.52 17.69
N ASN A 92 -8.53 -10.44 17.85
CA ASN A 92 -9.30 -11.57 18.32
C ASN A 92 -9.40 -12.69 17.27
N LYS A 93 -9.73 -13.93 17.70
CA LYS A 93 -9.81 -15.11 16.83
C LYS A 93 -10.63 -14.89 15.56
N LYS A 94 -11.79 -14.22 15.67
CA LYS A 94 -12.69 -13.94 14.54
C LYS A 94 -12.02 -13.02 13.49
N ASN A 95 -11.32 -12.00 13.94
CA ASN A 95 -10.62 -11.06 13.05
C ASN A 95 -9.39 -11.73 12.43
N LEU A 96 -8.62 -12.51 13.19
CA LEU A 96 -7.45 -13.23 12.68
C LEU A 96 -7.84 -14.23 11.57
N ILE A 97 -8.97 -14.93 11.70
CA ILE A 97 -9.50 -15.80 10.62
C ILE A 97 -9.78 -14.98 9.35
N LYS A 98 -10.40 -13.79 9.48
CA LYS A 98 -10.71 -12.92 8.33
C LYS A 98 -9.44 -12.35 7.70
N ILE A 99 -8.46 -11.92 8.52
CA ILE A 99 -7.15 -11.45 8.07
C ILE A 99 -6.46 -12.55 7.25
N SER A 100 -6.31 -13.75 7.82
CA SER A 100 -5.66 -14.89 7.18
C SER A 100 -6.33 -15.28 5.86
N LYS A 101 -7.68 -15.34 5.84
CA LYS A 101 -8.43 -15.60 4.60
C LYS A 101 -8.15 -14.56 3.53
N SER A 102 -8.18 -13.27 3.88
CA SER A 102 -7.88 -12.19 2.93
C SER A 102 -6.45 -12.25 2.39
N LEU A 103 -5.46 -12.45 3.27
CA LEU A 103 -4.08 -12.62 2.84
C LEU A 103 -3.95 -13.77 1.85
N LYS A 104 -4.58 -14.92 2.11
CA LYS A 104 -4.58 -16.07 1.19
C LYS A 104 -5.22 -15.75 -0.17
N GLU A 105 -6.33 -14.99 -0.18
CA GLU A 105 -6.98 -14.57 -1.42
C GLU A 105 -6.11 -13.62 -2.25
N GLU A 106 -5.47 -12.63 -1.61
CA GLU A 106 -4.58 -11.68 -2.28
C GLU A 106 -3.27 -12.35 -2.76
N GLN A 107 -2.71 -13.29 -1.98
CA GLN A 107 -1.58 -14.11 -2.42
C GLN A 107 -1.89 -14.86 -3.71
N LYS A 108 -3.06 -15.53 -3.77
CA LYS A 108 -3.49 -16.24 -4.97
C LYS A 108 -3.71 -15.29 -6.15
N LYS A 109 -4.34 -14.13 -5.90
CA LYS A 109 -4.69 -13.16 -6.96
C LYS A 109 -3.46 -12.54 -7.60
N TYR A 110 -2.48 -12.14 -6.80
CA TYR A 110 -1.29 -11.40 -7.27
C TYR A 110 -0.03 -12.26 -7.37
N ASN A 111 -0.15 -13.56 -7.08
CA ASN A 111 0.97 -14.51 -7.08
C ASN A 111 2.14 -14.03 -6.19
N ILE A 112 1.82 -13.58 -4.98
CA ILE A 112 2.76 -13.11 -3.97
C ILE A 112 2.82 -14.07 -2.79
N ILE A 113 3.94 -14.11 -2.08
CA ILE A 113 4.20 -15.05 -0.99
C ILE A 113 4.51 -14.26 0.29
N LEU A 114 3.86 -14.62 1.39
CA LEU A 114 4.19 -14.09 2.71
C LEU A 114 5.56 -14.63 3.15
N GLY A 115 6.53 -13.73 3.32
CA GLY A 115 7.89 -14.06 3.76
C GLY A 115 8.07 -14.02 5.27
N GLY A 116 7.16 -13.38 5.99
CA GLY A 116 7.23 -13.22 7.45
C GLY A 116 6.54 -11.94 7.92
N GLY A 117 6.83 -11.52 9.14
CA GLY A 117 6.26 -10.33 9.73
C GLY A 117 6.49 -10.27 11.23
N ASP A 118 5.81 -9.35 11.88
CA ASP A 118 5.87 -9.17 13.33
C ASP A 118 4.50 -8.79 13.86
N THR A 119 4.23 -9.06 15.14
CA THR A 119 2.99 -8.65 15.81
C THR A 119 3.29 -8.13 17.20
N VAL A 120 2.92 -6.87 17.43
CA VAL A 120 3.16 -6.20 18.70
C VAL A 120 1.87 -5.69 19.32
N TYR A 121 1.84 -5.65 20.65
CA TYR A 121 0.71 -5.04 21.38
C TYR A 121 0.77 -3.52 21.29
N SER A 122 -0.37 -2.90 20.99
CA SER A 122 -0.53 -1.45 20.96
C SER A 122 -2.00 -1.07 21.10
N ASN A 123 -2.27 0.10 21.67
CA ASN A 123 -3.60 0.66 21.71
C ASN A 123 -4.09 1.18 20.35
N LYS A 124 -3.17 1.46 19.42
CA LYS A 124 -3.47 1.97 18.09
C LYS A 124 -3.24 0.89 17.05
N LEU A 125 -4.27 0.60 16.25
CA LEU A 125 -4.15 -0.39 15.20
C LEU A 125 -3.40 0.17 13.99
N SER A 126 -2.33 -0.52 13.61
CA SER A 126 -1.60 -0.26 12.38
C SER A 126 -1.06 -1.53 11.75
N PHE A 127 -0.78 -1.45 10.46
CA PHE A 127 -0.15 -2.53 9.70
C PHE A 127 0.98 -1.95 8.87
N THR A 128 2.10 -2.67 8.80
CA THR A 128 3.22 -2.33 7.93
C THR A 128 3.42 -3.47 6.94
N VAL A 129 3.52 -3.12 5.67
CA VAL A 129 3.79 -4.07 4.60
C VAL A 129 5.10 -3.69 3.93
N THR A 130 6.02 -4.65 3.85
CA THR A 130 7.22 -4.56 3.01
C THR A 130 6.99 -5.43 1.80
N SER A 131 6.98 -4.82 0.61
CA SER A 131 6.80 -5.52 -0.67
C SER A 131 8.13 -5.67 -1.38
N ILE A 132 8.43 -6.86 -1.91
CA ILE A 132 9.70 -7.20 -2.56
C ILE A 132 9.43 -7.76 -3.94
N GLY A 133 10.16 -7.23 -4.92
CA GLY A 133 10.20 -7.73 -6.28
C GLY A 133 11.62 -7.73 -6.83
N PHE A 134 11.79 -8.24 -8.05
CA PHE A 134 13.10 -8.32 -8.70
C PHE A 134 13.02 -7.80 -10.14
N SER A 135 13.95 -6.92 -10.51
CA SER A 135 14.05 -6.38 -11.86
C SER A 135 15.46 -5.85 -12.16
N ASN A 136 15.86 -5.93 -13.42
CA ASN A 136 17.10 -5.29 -13.91
C ASN A 136 16.94 -3.77 -14.06
N LYS A 137 15.71 -3.26 -14.15
CA LYS A 137 15.38 -1.86 -14.38
C LYS A 137 14.06 -1.50 -13.69
N ILE A 138 13.89 -0.23 -13.39
CA ILE A 138 12.63 0.34 -12.88
C ILE A 138 12.23 1.57 -13.69
N ILE A 139 10.95 1.93 -13.61
CA ILE A 139 10.42 3.19 -14.11
C ILE A 139 10.56 4.23 -12.99
N TYR A 140 11.33 5.29 -13.26
CA TYR A 140 11.52 6.39 -12.30
C TYR A 140 10.39 7.42 -12.46
N ARG A 141 9.84 7.92 -11.35
CA ARG A 141 8.74 8.88 -11.38
C ARG A 141 9.14 10.30 -11.83
N ASN A 142 10.41 10.60 -11.86
CA ASN A 142 10.94 11.94 -12.15
C ASN A 142 11.68 12.04 -13.50
N ARG A 143 11.39 11.15 -14.46
CA ARG A 143 12.07 11.12 -15.77
C ARG A 143 11.18 11.46 -16.96
N SER A 144 9.97 11.96 -16.72
CA SER A 144 9.12 12.47 -17.79
C SER A 144 9.74 13.70 -18.45
N LYS A 145 9.51 13.85 -19.73
CA LYS A 145 10.04 14.95 -20.56
C LYS A 145 8.91 15.85 -21.02
N ILE A 146 9.23 17.10 -21.32
CA ILE A 146 8.29 18.04 -21.94
C ILE A 146 7.89 17.48 -23.31
N GLY A 147 6.58 17.47 -23.61
CA GLY A 147 6.01 16.94 -24.85
C GLY A 147 5.60 15.48 -24.78
N GLU A 148 5.78 14.79 -23.63
CA GLU A 148 5.21 13.46 -23.41
C GLU A 148 3.74 13.53 -23.00
N ASP A 149 2.92 12.57 -23.50
CA ASP A 149 1.51 12.46 -23.15
C ASP A 149 1.33 11.80 -21.76
N ILE A 150 0.29 12.24 -21.04
CA ILE A 150 -0.09 11.67 -19.74
C ILE A 150 -1.25 10.72 -19.94
N TYR A 151 -1.03 9.42 -19.66
CA TYR A 151 -2.06 8.39 -19.70
C TYR A 151 -2.47 7.97 -18.30
N VAL A 152 -3.76 7.74 -18.12
CA VAL A 152 -4.34 7.25 -16.87
C VAL A 152 -5.15 5.99 -17.14
N SER A 153 -4.92 4.95 -16.35
CA SER A 153 -5.71 3.72 -16.40
C SER A 153 -6.86 3.78 -15.39
N GLY A 154 -8.11 3.66 -15.87
CA GLY A 154 -9.31 3.71 -15.03
C GLY A 154 -9.80 5.12 -14.74
N ASN A 155 -10.66 5.25 -13.72
CA ASN A 155 -11.28 6.50 -13.34
C ASN A 155 -10.59 7.11 -12.12
N ILE A 156 -10.15 8.36 -12.26
CA ILE A 156 -9.60 9.12 -11.14
C ILE A 156 -10.76 9.53 -10.20
N GLY A 157 -10.58 9.28 -8.89
CA GLY A 157 -11.50 9.75 -7.86
C GLY A 157 -12.53 8.72 -7.37
N ASP A 158 -12.76 7.62 -8.05
CA ASP A 158 -13.75 6.61 -7.66
C ASP A 158 -13.52 6.07 -6.23
N SER A 159 -12.29 5.77 -5.87
CA SER A 159 -11.93 5.33 -4.51
C SER A 159 -12.16 6.44 -3.46
N PHE A 160 -11.94 7.70 -3.84
CA PHE A 160 -12.20 8.84 -2.98
C PHE A 160 -13.70 9.05 -2.76
N LEU A 161 -14.53 8.90 -3.80
CA LEU A 161 -15.99 8.89 -3.65
C LEU A 161 -16.44 7.81 -2.66
N GLY A 162 -15.87 6.62 -2.72
CA GLY A 162 -16.11 5.56 -1.75
C GLY A 162 -15.77 5.96 -0.30
N LEU A 163 -14.67 6.68 -0.11
CA LEU A 163 -14.30 7.25 1.19
C LEU A 163 -15.31 8.29 1.68
N LEU A 164 -15.76 9.19 0.82
CA LEU A 164 -16.74 10.22 1.16
C LEU A 164 -18.09 9.62 1.57
N ILE A 165 -18.54 8.58 0.86
CA ILE A 165 -19.76 7.81 1.24
C ILE A 165 -19.60 7.17 2.61
N LEU A 166 -18.49 6.49 2.87
CA LEU A 166 -18.21 5.85 4.16
C LEU A 166 -18.10 6.86 5.32
N LYS A 167 -17.69 8.09 5.04
CA LYS A 167 -17.66 9.21 6.00
C LYS A 167 -18.97 9.96 6.10
N ASN A 168 -20.05 9.51 5.41
CA ASN A 168 -21.36 10.17 5.33
C ASN A 168 -21.29 11.62 4.82
N LYS A 169 -20.28 11.95 4.00
CA LYS A 169 -20.12 13.28 3.38
C LYS A 169 -20.96 13.46 2.12
N ILE A 170 -21.25 12.36 1.43
CA ILE A 170 -22.15 12.31 0.26
C ILE A 170 -23.10 11.12 0.38
N LYS A 171 -24.28 11.26 -0.24
CA LYS A 171 -25.29 10.19 -0.33
C LYS A 171 -25.57 9.91 -1.80
N LEU A 172 -25.47 8.63 -2.18
CA LEU A 172 -25.82 8.14 -3.51
C LEU A 172 -26.80 6.98 -3.36
N ASN A 173 -27.44 6.57 -4.45
CA ASN A 173 -28.26 5.37 -4.45
C ASN A 173 -27.45 4.12 -4.05
N LYS A 174 -28.13 3.05 -3.63
CA LYS A 174 -27.50 1.83 -3.11
C LYS A 174 -26.50 1.19 -4.09
N LYS A 175 -26.81 1.19 -5.40
CA LYS A 175 -25.97 0.58 -6.45
C LYS A 175 -24.63 1.31 -6.57
N LEU A 176 -24.68 2.65 -6.72
CA LEU A 176 -23.48 3.50 -6.83
C LEU A 176 -22.68 3.49 -5.52
N SER A 177 -23.34 3.59 -4.37
CA SER A 177 -22.66 3.52 -3.07
C SER A 177 -21.89 2.22 -2.91
N THR A 178 -22.50 1.09 -3.25
CA THR A 178 -21.82 -0.23 -3.18
C THR A 178 -20.63 -0.29 -4.12
N TYR A 179 -20.76 0.23 -5.34
CA TYR A 179 -19.68 0.27 -6.33
C TYR A 179 -18.47 1.05 -5.81
N PHE A 180 -18.65 2.32 -5.41
CA PHE A 180 -17.55 3.16 -4.94
C PHE A 180 -16.93 2.69 -3.62
N ILE A 181 -17.74 2.18 -2.67
CA ILE A 181 -17.23 1.58 -1.43
C ILE A 181 -16.36 0.35 -1.73
N ASN A 182 -16.75 -0.47 -2.71
CA ASN A 182 -15.93 -1.60 -3.14
C ASN A 182 -14.59 -1.14 -3.72
N LEU A 183 -14.55 -0.09 -4.52
CA LEU A 183 -13.31 0.48 -5.07
C LEU A 183 -12.41 1.08 -3.97
N TYR A 184 -13.00 1.67 -2.94
CA TYR A 184 -12.23 2.13 -1.78
C TYR A 184 -11.50 0.99 -1.06
N TYR A 185 -12.17 -0.15 -0.85
CA TYR A 185 -11.58 -1.29 -0.14
C TYR A 185 -10.80 -2.25 -1.04
N LYS A 186 -11.13 -2.29 -2.30
CA LYS A 186 -10.52 -3.20 -3.28
C LYS A 186 -10.09 -2.42 -4.52
N PRO A 187 -9.14 -1.47 -4.38
CA PRO A 187 -8.64 -0.75 -5.55
C PRO A 187 -8.18 -1.73 -6.62
N GLU A 188 -8.53 -1.46 -7.85
CA GLU A 188 -8.05 -2.26 -8.98
C GLU A 188 -6.63 -1.84 -9.32
N ILE A 189 -5.77 -2.84 -9.43
CA ILE A 189 -4.42 -2.67 -9.94
C ILE A 189 -4.44 -3.17 -11.38
N LYS A 190 -4.14 -2.27 -12.30
CA LYS A 190 -4.11 -2.52 -13.74
C LYS A 190 -2.68 -2.57 -14.26
#